data_56640f60c40c7c240abc31c7908b50c7
#
_entry.id   56640f60c40c7c240abc31c7908b50c7
#
_cell.length_a   1.000
_cell.length_b   1.000
_cell.length_c   1.000
_cell.angle_alpha   90.00
_cell.angle_beta   90.00
_cell.angle_gamma   90.00
#
_symmetry.space_group_name_H-M   'P 1'
#
loop_
_entity.id
_entity.type
_entity.pdbx_description
1 polymer ?
#
loop_
_entity_poly.entity_id
_entity_poly.type
_entity_poly.pdbx_seq_one_letter_code
_entity_poly.pdbx_strand_id
1 'polypeptide(L)'
;MNHIVLDAQAKTTIDALRKDLETELDDDMESIVTDGRYTYIQKIISTTVEKPKEKLTISDKIDKIVTNRFLGIPIFLLIMYIVYYISVTTVGTFVTDWTNDVFVVAIQDAVSGFLSSVGASGLLSAVIVDGIIGGVGAVIGFAPQMAILFLFLSILEDCGYMVRIAFVMDRVFRYFGLSGKSFIPLLIGSGCGIPAIMASKTIEQDNDRRLTIMTATFIPCGAKLPVIALLGGVMAGKVAGWQAAGFIAPAMYFVGIVAVLVAAIMLKKTKPFSGKPAPFVMELPEYHIPSAKTVLLHVWERLKGFLIKAGTILVVACIVIWFLSTFGFEGRSFGMVEDTANSLIAAIGDFIAPIFAPLGFGNWQSVASSLTGFSAKEAIVSTMGVLANVAGDPEDAVNVAAGEAKWFPTGMAALSFLIFNLLDSPCLAAISTMASELNDRKWFWFAIVFQNVYAYCISLMVYQIGSLVLYGTFGFWTVVAFIVLAFMLFMLFRPDPYKDQKVYSTRSVEA
;
A
#
# COMPACT_ATOMS: atom_id res chain seq x y z
N MET A 1 2.66 22.69 45.57
CA MET A 1 1.26 22.83 45.20
C MET A 1 0.44 22.74 46.50
N ASN A 2 -0.21 23.80 46.94
CA ASN A 2 -1.08 23.75 48.10
C ASN A 2 -2.33 22.98 47.72
N HIS A 3 -2.50 21.78 48.29
CA HIS A 3 -3.76 21.04 48.19
C HIS A 3 -4.84 21.78 48.93
N ILE A 4 -5.77 22.44 48.22
CA ILE A 4 -6.96 23.01 48.79
C ILE A 4 -7.82 21.85 49.21
N VAL A 5 -7.98 21.67 50.52
CA VAL A 5 -8.90 20.67 51.09
C VAL A 5 -10.31 21.24 50.95
N LEU A 6 -11.06 20.75 49.97
CA LEU A 6 -12.46 21.14 49.78
C LEU A 6 -13.36 20.41 50.82
N ASP A 7 -14.28 21.16 51.39
CA ASP A 7 -15.33 20.60 52.22
C ASP A 7 -16.23 19.62 51.43
N ALA A 8 -16.73 18.57 52.07
CA ALA A 8 -17.55 17.52 51.43
C ALA A 8 -18.78 18.11 50.68
N GLN A 9 -19.36 19.19 51.23
CA GLN A 9 -20.52 19.86 50.66
C GLN A 9 -20.15 20.69 49.43
N ALA A 10 -18.96 21.31 49.41
CA ALA A 10 -18.42 21.99 48.25
C ALA A 10 -18.08 21.03 47.12
N LYS A 11 -17.55 19.86 47.43
CA LYS A 11 -17.23 18.83 46.46
C LYS A 11 -18.46 18.29 45.72
N THR A 12 -19.55 18.00 46.43
CA THR A 12 -20.81 17.56 45.83
C THR A 12 -21.45 18.62 44.95
N THR A 13 -21.34 19.90 45.33
CA THR A 13 -21.85 21.01 44.52
C THR A 13 -21.02 21.18 43.24
N ILE A 14 -19.70 21.06 43.32
CA ILE A 14 -18.79 21.12 42.16
C ILE A 14 -19.06 19.96 41.20
N ASP A 15 -19.24 18.74 41.73
CA ASP A 15 -19.50 17.56 40.88
C ASP A 15 -20.89 17.66 40.19
N ALA A 16 -21.88 18.26 40.84
CA ALA A 16 -23.18 18.53 40.22
C ALA A 16 -23.10 19.57 39.11
N LEU A 17 -22.45 20.71 39.36
CA LEU A 17 -22.23 21.75 38.36
C LEU A 17 -21.38 21.29 37.15
N ARG A 18 -20.39 20.46 37.45
CA ARG A 18 -19.59 19.83 36.41
C ARG A 18 -20.45 18.99 35.47
N LYS A 19 -21.27 18.12 36.03
CA LYS A 19 -22.15 17.25 35.27
C LYS A 19 -23.18 18.00 34.43
N ASP A 20 -23.73 19.07 35.00
CA ASP A 20 -24.69 19.93 34.30
C ASP A 20 -24.02 20.63 33.09
N LEU A 21 -22.84 21.22 33.30
CA LEU A 21 -22.09 21.88 32.22
C LEU A 21 -21.63 20.90 31.13
N GLU A 22 -21.11 19.73 31.51
CA GLU A 22 -20.72 18.69 30.57
C GLU A 22 -21.92 18.17 29.75
N THR A 23 -23.12 18.19 30.33
CA THR A 23 -24.36 17.79 29.64
C THR A 23 -24.89 18.90 28.74
N GLU A 24 -24.83 20.14 29.16
CA GLU A 24 -25.35 21.30 28.42
C GLU A 24 -24.47 21.64 27.21
N LEU A 25 -23.15 21.55 27.36
CA LEU A 25 -22.18 21.92 26.33
C LEU A 25 -21.69 20.73 25.50
N ASP A 26 -22.10 19.52 25.85
CA ASP A 26 -21.73 18.23 25.20
C ASP A 26 -20.20 18.04 25.05
N ASP A 27 -19.44 18.55 26.07
CA ASP A 27 -17.97 18.48 26.08
C ASP A 27 -17.46 18.22 27.51
N ASP A 28 -16.17 17.85 27.66
CA ASP A 28 -15.58 17.60 28.97
C ASP A 28 -15.21 18.92 29.68
N MET A 29 -15.14 18.89 31.00
CA MET A 29 -14.90 20.09 31.81
C MET A 29 -13.56 20.76 31.53
N GLU A 30 -12.54 20.00 31.12
CA GLU A 30 -11.23 20.55 30.78
C GLU A 30 -11.29 21.39 29.50
N SER A 31 -11.98 20.90 28.47
CA SER A 31 -12.25 21.60 27.22
C SER A 31 -13.09 22.85 27.45
N ILE A 32 -14.18 22.74 28.24
CA ILE A 32 -15.08 23.86 28.57
C ILE A 32 -14.33 24.99 29.26
N VAL A 33 -13.51 24.67 30.26
CA VAL A 33 -12.72 25.67 31.01
C VAL A 33 -11.66 26.29 30.11
N THR A 34 -11.04 25.49 29.25
CA THR A 34 -10.02 25.94 28.30
C THR A 34 -10.62 26.88 27.27
N ASP A 35 -11.77 26.53 26.68
CA ASP A 35 -12.49 27.37 25.73
C ASP A 35 -12.94 28.71 26.39
N GLY A 36 -13.47 28.64 27.59
CA GLY A 36 -13.83 29.82 28.36
C GLY A 36 -12.64 30.79 28.63
N ARG A 37 -11.45 30.22 28.94
CA ARG A 37 -10.22 31.01 29.10
C ARG A 37 -9.79 31.64 27.80
N TYR A 38 -9.78 30.88 26.70
CA TYR A 38 -9.39 31.42 25.38
C TYR A 38 -10.38 32.47 24.88
N THR A 39 -11.68 32.26 25.09
CA THR A 39 -12.70 33.28 24.76
C THR A 39 -12.49 34.58 25.54
N TYR A 40 -12.19 34.50 26.83
CA TYR A 40 -11.88 35.66 27.66
C TYR A 40 -10.59 36.35 27.18
N ILE A 41 -9.54 35.59 26.89
CA ILE A 41 -8.27 36.11 26.35
C ILE A 41 -8.51 36.82 25.02
N GLN A 42 -9.27 36.19 24.08
CA GLN A 42 -9.61 36.79 22.79
C GLN A 42 -10.37 38.12 22.94
N LYS A 43 -11.29 38.18 23.91
CA LYS A 43 -12.03 39.41 24.19
C LYS A 43 -11.09 40.54 24.63
N ILE A 44 -10.11 40.24 25.47
CA ILE A 44 -9.10 41.23 25.89
C ILE A 44 -8.20 41.61 24.72
N ILE A 45 -7.70 40.64 23.98
CA ILE A 45 -6.82 40.88 22.83
C ILE A 45 -7.53 41.74 21.77
N SER A 46 -8.80 41.46 21.48
CA SER A 46 -9.57 42.24 20.49
C SER A 46 -9.76 43.71 20.84
N THR A 47 -9.71 44.05 22.13
CA THR A 47 -9.85 45.43 22.62
C THR A 47 -8.52 46.13 22.87
N THR A 48 -7.43 45.37 23.08
CA THR A 48 -6.14 45.92 23.55
C THR A 48 -5.05 45.87 22.48
N VAL A 49 -5.15 44.91 21.53
CA VAL A 49 -4.14 44.70 20.51
C VAL A 49 -4.65 45.16 19.16
N GLU A 50 -4.14 46.26 18.66
CA GLU A 50 -4.27 46.62 17.25
C GLU A 50 -3.30 45.77 16.44
N LYS A 51 -3.81 44.69 15.82
CA LYS A 51 -3.01 43.87 14.91
C LYS A 51 -2.66 44.71 13.68
N PRO A 52 -1.38 44.94 13.36
CA PRO A 52 -1.02 45.53 12.08
C PRO A 52 -1.63 44.66 10.98
N LYS A 53 -2.13 45.28 9.89
CA LYS A 53 -2.65 44.54 8.73
C LYS A 53 -1.57 43.56 8.27
N GLU A 54 -1.76 42.27 8.55
CA GLU A 54 -0.82 41.24 8.18
C GLU A 54 -0.61 41.29 6.65
N LYS A 55 0.60 41.68 6.25
CA LYS A 55 0.99 41.55 4.85
C LYS A 55 0.99 40.05 4.54
N LEU A 56 0.22 39.65 3.53
CA LEU A 56 0.22 38.28 3.04
C LEU A 56 1.65 37.82 2.89
N THR A 57 2.01 36.77 3.64
CA THR A 57 3.34 36.14 3.54
C THR A 57 3.50 35.47 2.18
N ILE A 58 4.71 35.10 1.81
CA ILE A 58 4.95 34.33 0.59
C ILE A 58 4.21 33.00 0.68
N SER A 59 4.18 32.41 1.87
CA SER A 59 3.42 31.17 2.16
C SER A 59 1.94 31.32 1.84
N ASP A 60 1.30 32.41 2.26
CA ASP A 60 -0.12 32.66 1.98
C ASP A 60 -0.43 32.81 0.49
N LYS A 61 0.52 33.39 -0.27
CA LYS A 61 0.36 33.51 -1.74
C LYS A 61 0.46 32.16 -2.44
N ILE A 62 1.38 31.31 -2.01
CA ILE A 62 1.53 29.94 -2.52
C ILE A 62 0.30 29.12 -2.13
N ASP A 63 -0.18 29.26 -0.89
CA ASP A 63 -1.33 28.51 -0.39
C ASP A 63 -2.63 28.84 -1.15
N LYS A 64 -2.81 30.10 -1.58
CA LYS A 64 -3.96 30.46 -2.45
C LYS A 64 -4.03 29.62 -3.74
N ILE A 65 -2.89 29.19 -4.25
CA ILE A 65 -2.80 28.38 -5.48
C ILE A 65 -2.87 26.87 -5.14
N VAL A 66 -2.05 26.44 -4.19
CA VAL A 66 -1.86 25.02 -3.84
C VAL A 66 -3.06 24.46 -3.08
N THR A 67 -3.71 25.24 -2.22
CA THR A 67 -4.90 24.82 -1.48
C THR A 67 -6.20 25.09 -2.22
N ASN A 68 -6.13 25.62 -3.46
CA ASN A 68 -7.30 25.85 -4.29
C ASN A 68 -7.98 24.52 -4.62
N ARG A 69 -9.29 24.47 -4.45
CA ARG A 69 -10.11 23.28 -4.65
C ARG A 69 -9.94 22.61 -6.03
N PHE A 70 -9.76 23.41 -7.08
CA PHE A 70 -9.65 22.92 -8.46
C PHE A 70 -8.20 22.75 -8.91
N LEU A 71 -7.30 23.66 -8.48
CA LEU A 71 -5.90 23.65 -8.88
C LEU A 71 -5.02 22.75 -8.00
N GLY A 72 -5.39 22.56 -6.73
CA GLY A 72 -4.60 21.76 -5.79
C GLY A 72 -4.41 20.31 -6.22
N ILE A 73 -5.47 19.66 -6.73
CA ILE A 73 -5.41 18.26 -7.19
C ILE A 73 -4.52 18.10 -8.43
N PRO A 74 -4.68 18.87 -9.53
CA PRO A 74 -3.79 18.80 -10.68
C PRO A 74 -2.32 19.09 -10.34
N ILE A 75 -2.06 20.12 -9.53
CA ILE A 75 -0.70 20.47 -9.10
C ILE A 75 -0.08 19.30 -8.33
N PHE A 76 -0.85 18.72 -7.43
CA PHE A 76 -0.42 17.56 -6.68
C PHE A 76 -0.08 16.36 -7.59
N LEU A 77 -0.97 16.03 -8.53
CA LEU A 77 -0.74 14.93 -9.48
C LEU A 77 0.52 15.18 -10.31
N LEU A 78 0.77 16.44 -10.72
CA LEU A 78 1.97 16.82 -11.45
C LEU A 78 3.25 16.62 -10.61
N ILE A 79 3.25 17.09 -9.35
CA ILE A 79 4.40 16.94 -8.45
C ILE A 79 4.68 15.46 -8.21
N MET A 80 3.65 14.66 -7.90
CA MET A 80 3.82 13.23 -7.69
C MET A 80 4.28 12.51 -8.95
N TYR A 81 3.77 12.88 -10.12
CA TYR A 81 4.25 12.36 -11.38
C TYR A 81 5.75 12.62 -11.59
N ILE A 82 6.21 13.84 -11.31
CA ILE A 82 7.64 14.20 -11.40
C ILE A 82 8.48 13.36 -10.44
N VAL A 83 8.03 13.25 -9.18
CA VAL A 83 8.73 12.45 -8.16
C VAL A 83 8.87 10.99 -8.61
N TYR A 84 7.78 10.39 -9.08
CA TYR A 84 7.81 8.99 -9.52
C TYR A 84 8.60 8.80 -10.81
N TYR A 85 8.47 9.72 -11.76
CA TYR A 85 9.22 9.66 -13.01
C TYR A 85 10.72 9.68 -12.74
N ILE A 86 11.19 10.53 -11.82
CA ILE A 86 12.61 10.60 -11.46
C ILE A 86 13.02 9.37 -10.64
N SER A 87 12.24 8.96 -9.66
CA SER A 87 12.61 7.90 -8.72
C SER A 87 12.50 6.50 -9.33
N VAL A 88 11.54 6.26 -10.23
CA VAL A 88 11.24 4.92 -10.73
C VAL A 88 11.65 4.72 -12.17
N THR A 89 11.59 5.78 -13.04
CA THR A 89 11.77 5.61 -14.48
C THR A 89 13.13 6.09 -14.98
N THR A 90 13.78 7.03 -14.30
CA THR A 90 15.05 7.62 -14.78
C THR A 90 16.21 7.33 -13.84
N VAL A 91 16.41 8.18 -12.85
CA VAL A 91 17.56 8.09 -11.93
C VAL A 91 17.51 6.81 -11.10
N GLY A 92 16.33 6.45 -10.61
CA GLY A 92 16.16 5.26 -9.80
C GLY A 92 16.49 3.99 -10.56
N THR A 93 15.94 3.82 -11.77
CA THR A 93 16.23 2.67 -12.63
C THR A 93 17.72 2.61 -12.98
N PHE A 94 18.30 3.72 -13.47
CA PHE A 94 19.72 3.77 -13.82
C PHE A 94 20.64 3.32 -12.67
N VAL A 95 20.41 3.79 -11.45
CA VAL A 95 21.23 3.41 -10.28
C VAL A 95 20.96 1.96 -9.87
N THR A 96 19.72 1.51 -9.97
CA THR A 96 19.32 0.12 -9.67
C THR A 96 19.95 -0.86 -10.65
N ASP A 97 19.88 -0.60 -11.95
CA ASP A 97 20.48 -1.42 -13.00
C ASP A 97 22.00 -1.46 -12.82
N TRP A 98 22.65 -0.31 -12.60
CA TRP A 98 24.08 -0.28 -12.30
C TRP A 98 24.43 -1.11 -11.06
N THR A 99 23.61 -1.05 -10.01
CA THR A 99 23.83 -1.83 -8.78
C THR A 99 23.67 -3.32 -9.04
N ASN A 100 22.67 -3.72 -9.78
CA ASN A 100 22.42 -5.13 -10.10
C ASN A 100 23.46 -5.67 -11.08
N ASP A 101 23.67 -5.00 -12.23
CA ASP A 101 24.49 -5.52 -13.33
C ASP A 101 25.99 -5.42 -13.05
N VAL A 102 26.41 -4.43 -12.26
CA VAL A 102 27.84 -4.24 -11.97
C VAL A 102 28.19 -4.73 -10.57
N PHE A 103 27.49 -4.27 -9.53
CA PHE A 103 27.91 -4.57 -8.15
C PHE A 103 27.49 -5.99 -7.72
N VAL A 104 26.24 -6.38 -7.94
CA VAL A 104 25.73 -7.70 -7.54
C VAL A 104 26.36 -8.79 -8.39
N VAL A 105 26.40 -8.61 -9.70
CA VAL A 105 27.00 -9.57 -10.65
C VAL A 105 28.50 -9.75 -10.35
N ALA A 106 29.26 -8.66 -10.09
CA ALA A 106 30.67 -8.77 -9.72
C ALA A 106 30.89 -9.61 -8.44
N ILE A 107 30.00 -9.52 -7.46
CA ILE A 107 30.07 -10.36 -6.26
C ILE A 107 29.73 -11.82 -6.59
N GLN A 108 28.72 -12.05 -7.41
CA GLN A 108 28.34 -13.39 -7.86
C GLN A 108 29.48 -14.07 -8.63
N ASP A 109 30.12 -13.36 -9.57
CA ASP A 109 31.24 -13.85 -10.36
C ASP A 109 32.46 -14.14 -9.49
N ALA A 110 32.80 -13.25 -8.56
CA ALA A 110 33.92 -13.45 -7.63
C ALA A 110 33.74 -14.68 -6.75
N VAL A 111 32.53 -14.85 -6.20
CA VAL A 111 32.22 -16.02 -5.33
C VAL A 111 32.13 -17.30 -6.14
N SER A 112 31.52 -17.26 -7.32
CA SER A 112 31.44 -18.41 -8.24
C SER A 112 32.83 -18.85 -8.69
N GLY A 113 33.72 -17.93 -9.03
CA GLY A 113 35.13 -18.19 -9.35
C GLY A 113 35.90 -18.78 -8.18
N PHE A 114 35.67 -18.31 -6.96
CA PHE A 114 36.25 -18.88 -5.76
C PHE A 114 35.76 -20.31 -5.48
N LEU A 115 34.45 -20.54 -5.55
CA LEU A 115 33.83 -21.86 -5.33
C LEU A 115 34.32 -22.88 -6.38
N SER A 116 34.45 -22.48 -7.63
CA SER A 116 35.00 -23.33 -8.70
C SER A 116 36.46 -23.66 -8.46
N SER A 117 37.26 -22.73 -7.95
CA SER A 117 38.68 -22.97 -7.59
C SER A 117 38.86 -23.97 -6.45
N VAL A 118 37.93 -24.02 -5.51
CA VAL A 118 37.93 -24.96 -4.36
C VAL A 118 37.31 -26.30 -4.75
N GLY A 119 36.75 -26.45 -5.96
CA GLY A 119 36.13 -27.70 -6.40
C GLY A 119 34.77 -27.97 -5.75
N ALA A 120 34.04 -26.95 -5.40
CA ALA A 120 32.70 -27.06 -4.81
C ALA A 120 31.72 -27.77 -5.76
N SER A 121 30.81 -28.56 -5.20
CA SER A 121 29.77 -29.22 -6.02
C SER A 121 28.86 -28.15 -6.66
N GLY A 122 28.35 -28.44 -7.87
CA GLY A 122 27.45 -27.52 -8.59
C GLY A 122 26.23 -27.10 -7.75
N LEU A 123 25.72 -28.02 -6.92
CA LEU A 123 24.62 -27.75 -6.00
C LEU A 123 25.00 -26.72 -4.93
N LEU A 124 26.21 -26.84 -4.33
CA LEU A 124 26.68 -25.88 -3.32
C LEU A 124 26.91 -24.50 -3.94
N SER A 125 27.41 -24.46 -5.17
CA SER A 125 27.56 -23.20 -5.93
C SER A 125 26.20 -22.54 -6.18
N ALA A 126 25.21 -23.26 -6.67
CA ALA A 126 23.86 -22.75 -6.93
C ALA A 126 23.19 -22.23 -5.65
N VAL A 127 23.28 -22.95 -4.53
CA VAL A 127 22.72 -22.50 -3.23
C VAL A 127 23.34 -21.18 -2.78
N ILE A 128 24.68 -21.05 -2.88
CA ILE A 128 25.39 -19.87 -2.39
C ILE A 128 25.23 -18.70 -3.36
N VAL A 129 25.48 -18.91 -4.66
CA VAL A 129 25.50 -17.83 -5.63
C VAL A 129 24.09 -17.39 -6.02
N ASP A 130 23.23 -18.32 -6.44
CA ASP A 130 21.90 -17.99 -6.92
C ASP A 130 20.90 -17.82 -5.78
N GLY A 131 20.95 -18.69 -4.75
CA GLY A 131 20.03 -18.62 -3.62
C GLY A 131 20.38 -17.49 -2.65
N ILE A 132 21.56 -17.50 -2.05
CA ILE A 132 21.91 -16.56 -0.98
C ILE A 132 22.33 -15.20 -1.56
N ILE A 133 23.33 -15.19 -2.45
CA ILE A 133 23.83 -13.92 -3.01
C ILE A 133 22.80 -13.29 -3.94
N GLY A 134 22.07 -14.07 -4.73
CA GLY A 134 20.96 -13.59 -5.54
C GLY A 134 19.85 -12.96 -4.68
N GLY A 135 19.46 -13.63 -3.59
CA GLY A 135 18.45 -13.10 -2.66
C GLY A 135 18.89 -11.82 -1.94
N VAL A 136 20.14 -11.75 -1.47
CA VAL A 136 20.73 -10.53 -0.87
C VAL A 136 20.88 -9.44 -1.93
N GLY A 137 21.32 -9.81 -3.13
CA GLY A 137 21.47 -8.92 -4.29
C GLY A 137 20.17 -8.24 -4.67
N ALA A 138 19.08 -8.97 -4.72
CA ALA A 138 17.75 -8.42 -5.01
C ALA A 138 17.36 -7.32 -4.01
N VAL A 139 17.67 -7.49 -2.72
CA VAL A 139 17.39 -6.48 -1.69
C VAL A 139 18.30 -5.26 -1.83
N ILE A 140 19.60 -5.46 -2.05
CA ILE A 140 20.59 -4.38 -2.21
C ILE A 140 20.33 -3.64 -3.52
N GLY A 141 20.00 -4.34 -4.60
CA GLY A 141 19.68 -3.77 -5.89
C GLY A 141 18.49 -2.81 -5.86
N PHE A 142 17.48 -3.12 -5.04
CA PHE A 142 16.30 -2.29 -4.90
C PHE A 142 16.47 -1.11 -3.93
N ALA A 143 17.46 -1.16 -3.03
CA ALA A 143 17.69 -0.14 -2.01
C ALA A 143 17.96 1.28 -2.57
N PRO A 144 18.72 1.50 -3.66
CA PRO A 144 18.96 2.82 -4.23
C PRO A 144 17.68 3.50 -4.72
N GLN A 145 16.82 2.77 -5.41
CA GLN A 145 15.52 3.28 -5.87
C GLN A 145 14.65 3.74 -4.70
N MET A 146 14.63 2.95 -3.62
CA MET A 146 13.93 3.32 -2.38
C MET A 146 14.53 4.56 -1.73
N ALA A 147 15.87 4.68 -1.71
CA ALA A 147 16.55 5.84 -1.14
C ALA A 147 16.17 7.14 -1.89
N ILE A 148 16.13 7.11 -3.22
CA ILE A 148 15.73 8.26 -4.05
C ILE A 148 14.26 8.61 -3.80
N LEU A 149 13.37 7.62 -3.72
CA LEU A 149 11.96 7.85 -3.41
C LEU A 149 11.80 8.47 -2.02
N PHE A 150 12.48 7.95 -1.00
CA PHE A 150 12.44 8.51 0.36
C PHE A 150 13.02 9.93 0.42
N LEU A 151 14.01 10.23 -0.41
CA LEU A 151 14.59 11.58 -0.51
C LEU A 151 13.52 12.60 -0.95
N PHE A 152 12.84 12.33 -2.06
CA PHE A 152 11.80 13.24 -2.54
C PHE A 152 10.61 13.33 -1.58
N LEU A 153 10.16 12.21 -1.02
CA LEU A 153 9.08 12.23 -0.03
C LEU A 153 9.47 13.00 1.23
N SER A 154 10.72 12.87 1.71
CA SER A 154 11.21 13.65 2.85
C SER A 154 11.29 15.15 2.55
N ILE A 155 11.69 15.53 1.33
CA ILE A 155 11.68 16.94 0.90
C ILE A 155 10.25 17.49 0.90
N LEU A 156 9.28 16.77 0.34
CA LEU A 156 7.87 17.20 0.29
C LEU A 156 7.21 17.26 1.68
N GLU A 157 7.63 16.40 2.59
CA GLU A 157 7.16 16.37 3.97
C GLU A 157 7.75 17.55 4.75
N ASP A 158 9.06 17.72 4.69
CA ASP A 158 9.80 18.75 5.45
C ASP A 158 9.47 20.17 4.98
N CYS A 159 9.24 20.40 3.68
CA CYS A 159 8.79 21.72 3.20
C CYS A 159 7.33 22.07 3.59
N GLY A 160 6.58 21.14 4.18
CA GLY A 160 5.19 21.34 4.60
C GLY A 160 4.13 21.16 3.50
N TYR A 161 4.52 20.70 2.31
CA TYR A 161 3.57 20.50 1.19
C TYR A 161 2.53 19.42 1.48
N MET A 162 2.94 18.30 2.12
CA MET A 162 2.06 17.17 2.41
C MET A 162 0.86 17.53 3.30
N VAL A 163 1.04 18.44 4.24
CA VAL A 163 -0.02 18.93 5.14
C VAL A 163 -1.11 19.67 4.35
N ARG A 164 -0.72 20.46 3.36
CA ARG A 164 -1.65 21.25 2.53
C ARG A 164 -2.51 20.38 1.64
N ILE A 165 -1.92 19.37 1.06
CA ILE A 165 -2.68 18.39 0.27
C ILE A 165 -3.64 17.58 1.14
N ALA A 166 -3.22 17.18 2.33
CA ALA A 166 -4.12 16.54 3.29
C ALA A 166 -5.32 17.44 3.64
N PHE A 167 -5.11 18.74 3.80
CA PHE A 167 -6.17 19.70 4.05
C PHE A 167 -7.16 19.80 2.87
N VAL A 168 -6.67 19.88 1.63
CA VAL A 168 -7.52 19.92 0.43
C VAL A 168 -8.37 18.64 0.31
N MET A 169 -7.76 17.49 0.59
CA MET A 169 -8.40 16.19 0.44
C MET A 169 -9.28 15.79 1.62
N ASP A 170 -9.12 16.42 2.80
CA ASP A 170 -9.91 16.09 4.00
C ASP A 170 -11.42 16.15 3.73
N ARG A 171 -11.89 17.18 3.02
CA ARG A 171 -13.30 17.32 2.68
C ARG A 171 -13.84 16.15 1.85
N VAL A 172 -13.03 15.65 0.91
CA VAL A 172 -13.41 14.53 0.04
C VAL A 172 -13.45 13.25 0.86
N PHE A 173 -12.41 12.99 1.66
CA PHE A 173 -12.30 11.77 2.46
C PHE A 173 -13.32 11.68 3.58
N ARG A 174 -13.66 12.80 4.21
CA ARG A 174 -14.73 12.86 5.21
C ARG A 174 -16.10 12.49 4.66
N TYR A 175 -16.38 12.83 3.40
CA TYR A 175 -17.63 12.41 2.75
C TYR A 175 -17.75 10.88 2.72
N PHE A 176 -16.63 10.17 2.57
CA PHE A 176 -16.57 8.71 2.61
C PHE A 176 -16.31 8.13 4.01
N GLY A 177 -16.32 8.96 5.05
CA GLY A 177 -16.12 8.54 6.43
C GLY A 177 -14.68 8.25 6.83
N LEU A 178 -13.70 8.61 6.01
CA LEU A 178 -12.28 8.53 6.31
C LEU A 178 -11.76 9.82 6.91
N SER A 179 -10.77 9.75 7.80
CA SER A 179 -10.04 10.92 8.28
C SER A 179 -9.20 11.53 7.15
N GLY A 180 -9.13 12.86 7.06
CA GLY A 180 -8.24 13.53 6.11
C GLY A 180 -6.77 13.16 6.27
N LYS A 181 -6.35 12.80 7.49
CA LYS A 181 -4.99 12.28 7.75
C LYS A 181 -4.73 10.94 7.05
N SER A 182 -5.76 10.14 6.74
CA SER A 182 -5.64 8.87 6.02
C SER A 182 -5.20 9.08 4.56
N PHE A 183 -5.41 10.27 4.01
CA PHE A 183 -5.00 10.57 2.64
C PHE A 183 -3.48 10.52 2.45
N ILE A 184 -2.70 11.01 3.43
CA ILE A 184 -1.23 11.01 3.34
C ILE A 184 -0.67 9.59 3.15
N PRO A 185 -0.99 8.61 4.01
CA PRO A 185 -0.60 7.21 3.77
C PRO A 185 -1.07 6.64 2.43
N LEU A 186 -2.32 6.88 2.04
CA LEU A 186 -2.85 6.40 0.77
C LEU A 186 -2.08 6.93 -0.43
N LEU A 187 -1.71 8.19 -0.37
CA LEU A 187 -0.95 8.87 -1.38
C LEU A 187 0.49 8.33 -1.48
N ILE A 188 1.17 8.22 -0.35
CA ILE A 188 2.51 7.61 -0.30
C ILE A 188 2.46 6.16 -0.82
N GLY A 189 1.33 5.48 -0.62
CA GLY A 189 1.06 4.13 -1.11
C GLY A 189 1.15 3.96 -2.62
N SER A 190 0.89 5.03 -3.39
CA SER A 190 1.08 4.99 -4.85
C SER A 190 2.55 4.83 -5.26
N GLY A 191 3.49 5.16 -4.40
CA GLY A 191 4.91 4.88 -4.61
C GLY A 191 5.35 3.57 -4.01
N CYS A 192 5.12 3.41 -2.70
CA CYS A 192 5.50 2.20 -1.97
C CYS A 192 4.58 1.98 -0.74
N GLY A 193 4.14 0.74 -0.55
CA GLY A 193 3.30 0.37 0.59
C GLY A 193 4.00 0.48 1.96
N ILE A 194 5.32 0.31 2.02
CA ILE A 194 6.08 0.35 3.27
C ILE A 194 6.00 1.73 3.94
N PRO A 195 6.44 2.83 3.28
CA PRO A 195 6.32 4.17 3.86
C PRO A 195 4.87 4.60 4.05
N ALA A 196 3.94 4.10 3.23
CA ALA A 196 2.51 4.34 3.42
C ALA A 196 2.01 3.81 4.76
N ILE A 197 2.34 2.56 5.08
CA ILE A 197 1.98 1.93 6.35
C ILE A 197 2.66 2.66 7.53
N MET A 198 3.94 3.03 7.39
CA MET A 198 4.67 3.79 8.42
C MET A 198 4.07 5.18 8.65
N ALA A 199 3.64 5.88 7.58
CA ALA A 199 3.00 7.19 7.69
C ALA A 199 1.65 7.15 8.42
N SER A 200 1.00 6.00 8.51
CA SER A 200 -0.25 5.84 9.26
C SER A 200 -0.13 6.12 10.76
N LYS A 201 1.10 6.18 11.30
CA LYS A 201 1.36 6.60 12.70
C LYS A 201 0.86 8.01 13.01
N THR A 202 0.73 8.86 12.01
CA THR A 202 0.21 10.23 12.16
C THR A 202 -1.29 10.27 12.45
N ILE A 203 -1.99 9.13 12.29
CA ILE A 203 -3.42 9.01 12.55
C ILE A 203 -3.63 8.67 14.01
N GLU A 204 -4.32 9.55 14.74
CA GLU A 204 -4.53 9.46 16.19
C GLU A 204 -5.52 8.35 16.57
N GLN A 205 -6.61 8.21 15.80
CA GLN A 205 -7.62 7.18 16.05
C GLN A 205 -7.14 5.80 15.58
N ASP A 206 -7.09 4.83 16.48
CA ASP A 206 -6.67 3.47 16.16
C ASP A 206 -7.55 2.80 15.11
N ASN A 207 -8.85 3.06 15.09
CA ASN A 207 -9.77 2.48 14.10
C ASN A 207 -9.47 3.02 12.69
N ASP A 208 -9.29 4.33 12.54
CA ASP A 208 -8.95 4.95 11.26
C ASP A 208 -7.54 4.55 10.81
N ARG A 209 -6.60 4.43 11.76
CA ARG A 209 -5.24 3.95 11.50
C ARG A 209 -5.22 2.52 10.97
N ARG A 210 -5.92 1.59 11.64
CA ARG A 210 -6.04 0.19 11.21
C ARG A 210 -6.68 0.09 9.84
N LEU A 211 -7.78 0.80 9.61
CA LEU A 211 -8.46 0.84 8.32
C LEU A 211 -7.54 1.35 7.22
N THR A 212 -6.79 2.43 7.48
CA THR A 212 -5.84 3.01 6.51
C THR A 212 -4.70 2.03 6.20
N ILE A 213 -4.13 1.35 7.21
CA ILE A 213 -3.10 0.33 7.01
C ILE A 213 -3.60 -0.79 6.09
N MET A 214 -4.84 -1.26 6.29
CA MET A 214 -5.43 -2.35 5.51
C MET A 214 -5.71 -1.97 4.06
N THR A 215 -6.02 -0.70 3.78
CA THR A 215 -6.48 -0.26 2.46
C THR A 215 -5.42 0.48 1.67
N ALA A 216 -4.37 1.02 2.30
CA ALA A 216 -3.34 1.81 1.63
C ALA A 216 -2.60 1.03 0.53
N THR A 217 -2.48 -0.28 0.66
CA THR A 217 -1.79 -1.16 -0.28
C THR A 217 -2.61 -1.54 -1.51
N PHE A 218 -3.88 -1.16 -1.58
CA PHE A 218 -4.72 -1.36 -2.77
C PHE A 218 -4.37 -0.39 -3.91
N ILE A 219 -3.77 0.75 -3.58
CA ILE A 219 -3.26 1.66 -4.59
C ILE A 219 -2.03 1.03 -5.25
N PRO A 220 -1.92 1.04 -6.59
CA PRO A 220 -0.76 0.49 -7.27
C PRO A 220 0.52 1.20 -6.83
N CYS A 221 1.51 0.45 -6.37
CA CYS A 221 2.86 0.96 -6.12
C CYS A 221 3.75 0.79 -7.37
N GLY A 222 4.94 1.38 -7.34
CA GLY A 222 5.90 1.29 -8.45
C GLY A 222 6.19 -0.14 -8.90
N ALA A 223 6.33 -1.08 -7.97
CA ALA A 223 6.56 -2.50 -8.24
C ALA A 223 5.40 -3.23 -8.95
N LYS A 224 4.18 -2.68 -8.90
CA LYS A 224 3.02 -3.21 -9.62
C LYS A 224 2.93 -2.71 -11.08
N LEU A 225 3.64 -1.63 -11.42
CA LEU A 225 3.59 -1.05 -12.78
C LEU A 225 4.07 -1.99 -13.88
N PRO A 226 5.19 -2.74 -13.74
CA PRO A 226 5.60 -3.72 -14.73
C PRO A 226 4.55 -4.80 -14.95
N VAL A 227 3.89 -5.28 -13.88
CA VAL A 227 2.80 -6.27 -13.96
C VAL A 227 1.59 -5.70 -14.74
N ILE A 228 1.25 -4.43 -14.49
CA ILE A 228 0.17 -3.75 -15.21
C ILE A 228 0.51 -3.59 -16.69
N ALA A 229 1.75 -3.24 -17.01
CA ALA A 229 2.21 -3.09 -18.38
C ALA A 229 2.21 -4.42 -19.14
N LEU A 230 2.74 -5.49 -18.53
CA LEU A 230 2.78 -6.82 -19.09
C LEU A 230 1.38 -7.36 -19.42
N LEU A 231 0.51 -7.40 -18.42
CA LEU A 231 -0.86 -7.90 -18.59
C LEU A 231 -1.69 -6.97 -19.49
N GLY A 232 -1.37 -5.68 -19.49
CA GLY A 232 -1.91 -4.73 -20.46
C GLY A 232 -1.59 -5.11 -21.89
N GLY A 233 -0.37 -5.56 -22.17
CA GLY A 233 0.06 -6.10 -23.44
C GLY A 233 -0.71 -7.37 -23.85
N VAL A 234 -0.87 -8.32 -22.92
CA VAL A 234 -1.67 -9.54 -23.12
C VAL A 234 -3.13 -9.21 -23.46
N MET A 235 -3.71 -8.24 -22.76
CA MET A 235 -5.10 -7.83 -22.97
C MET A 235 -5.29 -7.10 -24.30
N ALA A 236 -4.35 -6.24 -24.69
CA ALA A 236 -4.38 -5.53 -25.98
C ALA A 236 -4.40 -6.49 -27.17
N GLY A 237 -3.75 -7.65 -27.07
CA GLY A 237 -3.77 -8.70 -28.07
C GLY A 237 -5.07 -9.52 -28.13
N LYS A 238 -5.89 -9.54 -27.08
CA LYS A 238 -7.07 -10.41 -26.95
C LYS A 238 -8.42 -9.71 -26.97
N VAL A 239 -8.47 -8.41 -26.72
CA VAL A 239 -9.71 -7.63 -26.71
C VAL A 239 -9.69 -6.59 -27.81
N ALA A 240 -10.54 -6.76 -28.82
CA ALA A 240 -10.69 -5.79 -29.90
C ALA A 240 -11.10 -4.42 -29.32
N GLY A 241 -10.33 -3.37 -29.61
CA GLY A 241 -10.54 -2.01 -29.11
C GLY A 241 -9.68 -1.61 -27.89
N TRP A 242 -8.99 -2.51 -27.25
CA TRP A 242 -8.07 -2.22 -26.13
C TRP A 242 -6.60 -2.02 -26.61
N GLN A 243 -6.42 -1.57 -27.84
CA GLN A 243 -5.10 -1.40 -28.46
C GLN A 243 -4.24 -0.29 -27.80
N ALA A 244 -4.77 0.46 -26.86
CA ALA A 244 -4.03 1.47 -26.12
C ALA A 244 -3.57 0.94 -24.75
N ALA A 245 -2.47 0.19 -24.72
CA ALA A 245 -1.83 -0.27 -23.47
C ALA A 245 -1.58 0.87 -22.48
N GLY A 246 -1.40 2.10 -22.95
CA GLY A 246 -1.21 3.30 -22.13
C GLY A 246 -2.41 3.72 -21.28
N PHE A 247 -3.64 3.23 -21.57
CA PHE A 247 -4.82 3.56 -20.76
C PHE A 247 -4.99 2.63 -19.56
N ILE A 248 -4.37 1.44 -19.60
CA ILE A 248 -4.58 0.41 -18.57
C ILE A 248 -3.98 0.83 -17.22
N ALA A 249 -2.81 1.45 -17.22
CA ALA A 249 -2.17 1.91 -15.99
C ALA A 249 -3.02 2.98 -15.26
N PRO A 250 -3.47 4.08 -15.89
CA PRO A 250 -4.40 5.00 -15.25
C PRO A 250 -5.71 4.35 -14.78
N ALA A 251 -6.26 3.41 -15.56
CA ALA A 251 -7.46 2.68 -15.17
C ALA A 251 -7.24 1.85 -13.89
N MET A 252 -6.09 1.20 -13.75
CA MET A 252 -5.75 0.44 -12.54
C MET A 252 -5.57 1.32 -11.31
N TYR A 253 -5.01 2.53 -11.45
CA TYR A 253 -5.00 3.51 -10.35
C TYR A 253 -6.40 3.90 -9.93
N PHE A 254 -7.30 4.14 -10.90
CA PHE A 254 -8.69 4.43 -10.60
C PHE A 254 -9.39 3.25 -9.89
N VAL A 255 -9.17 2.03 -10.36
CA VAL A 255 -9.69 0.80 -9.71
C VAL A 255 -9.16 0.69 -8.27
N GLY A 256 -7.89 0.95 -8.03
CA GLY A 256 -7.29 0.97 -6.69
C GLY A 256 -7.96 1.98 -5.76
N ILE A 257 -8.18 3.21 -6.24
CA ILE A 257 -8.87 4.27 -5.46
C ILE A 257 -10.31 3.85 -5.13
N VAL A 258 -11.05 3.35 -6.12
CA VAL A 258 -12.43 2.87 -5.90
C VAL A 258 -12.45 1.71 -4.90
N ALA A 259 -11.51 0.77 -5.02
CA ALA A 259 -11.39 -0.36 -4.10
C ALA A 259 -11.11 0.11 -2.66
N VAL A 260 -10.24 1.10 -2.46
CA VAL A 260 -10.01 1.73 -1.14
C VAL A 260 -11.29 2.32 -0.57
N LEU A 261 -12.02 3.12 -1.37
CA LEU A 261 -13.25 3.78 -0.91
C LEU A 261 -14.34 2.76 -0.56
N VAL A 262 -14.55 1.76 -1.40
CA VAL A 262 -15.54 0.71 -1.16
C VAL A 262 -15.18 -0.10 0.09
N ALA A 263 -13.93 -0.53 0.21
CA ALA A 263 -13.46 -1.26 1.40
C ALA A 263 -13.60 -0.43 2.68
N ALA A 264 -13.25 0.86 2.62
CA ALA A 264 -13.35 1.77 3.75
C ALA A 264 -14.80 1.95 4.21
N ILE A 265 -15.73 2.20 3.28
CA ILE A 265 -17.17 2.35 3.59
C ILE A 265 -17.72 1.05 4.19
N MET A 266 -17.38 -0.11 3.61
CA MET A 266 -17.83 -1.41 4.12
C MET A 266 -17.32 -1.67 5.53
N LEU A 267 -16.02 -1.47 5.78
CA LEU A 267 -15.42 -1.70 7.08
C LEU A 267 -15.96 -0.74 8.14
N LYS A 268 -16.13 0.54 7.82
CA LYS A 268 -16.69 1.54 8.76
C LYS A 268 -18.10 1.19 9.26
N LYS A 269 -18.90 0.48 8.49
CA LYS A 269 -20.23 0.00 8.90
C LYS A 269 -20.18 -1.24 9.78
N THR A 270 -19.00 -1.73 10.12
CA THR A 270 -18.81 -2.83 11.05
C THR A 270 -18.42 -2.31 12.44
N LYS A 271 -18.88 -3.01 13.49
CA LYS A 271 -18.65 -2.60 14.89
C LYS A 271 -17.19 -2.25 15.24
N PRO A 272 -16.15 -3.00 14.77
CA PRO A 272 -14.77 -2.71 15.14
C PRO A 272 -14.17 -1.42 14.54
N PHE A 273 -14.74 -0.91 13.45
CA PHE A 273 -14.25 0.29 12.74
C PHE A 273 -15.23 1.45 12.79
N SER A 274 -16.33 1.30 13.54
CA SER A 274 -17.35 2.33 13.69
C SER A 274 -16.82 3.54 14.45
N GLY A 275 -17.40 4.71 14.22
CA GLY A 275 -17.11 5.95 14.91
C GLY A 275 -16.96 7.13 13.97
N LYS A 276 -17.21 8.34 14.47
CA LYS A 276 -17.00 9.56 13.71
C LYS A 276 -15.50 9.75 13.46
N PRO A 277 -15.06 10.10 12.24
CA PRO A 277 -13.66 10.40 11.97
C PRO A 277 -13.20 11.57 12.83
N ALA A 278 -11.96 11.52 13.30
CA ALA A 278 -11.38 12.61 14.08
C ALA A 278 -11.46 13.92 13.31
N PRO A 279 -11.80 15.04 13.97
CA PRO A 279 -11.75 16.34 13.33
C PRO A 279 -10.32 16.63 12.87
N PHE A 280 -10.19 17.02 11.62
CA PHE A 280 -8.89 17.43 11.08
C PHE A 280 -8.64 18.90 11.49
N VAL A 281 -8.03 19.08 12.65
CA VAL A 281 -7.54 20.38 13.10
C VAL A 281 -6.02 20.34 12.99
N MET A 282 -5.48 21.00 11.98
CA MET A 282 -4.05 21.11 11.78
C MET A 282 -3.74 22.54 11.35
N GLU A 283 -2.87 23.22 12.10
CA GLU A 283 -2.30 24.48 11.67
C GLU A 283 -1.39 24.23 10.48
N LEU A 284 -1.51 25.06 9.44
CA LEU A 284 -0.63 24.98 8.27
C LEU A 284 0.72 25.63 8.65
N PRO A 285 1.80 24.85 8.78
CA PRO A 285 3.12 25.40 9.05
C PRO A 285 3.57 26.30 7.90
N GLU A 286 4.36 27.33 8.16
CA GLU A 286 4.95 28.14 7.08
C GLU A 286 5.87 27.28 6.19
N TYR A 287 5.93 27.60 4.89
CA TYR A 287 6.90 26.96 4.01
C TYR A 287 8.32 27.30 4.42
N HIS A 288 9.13 26.30 4.56
CA HIS A 288 10.55 26.49 4.79
C HIS A 288 11.37 25.61 3.83
N ILE A 289 12.57 26.07 3.55
CA ILE A 289 13.50 25.29 2.73
C ILE A 289 14.03 24.15 3.56
N PRO A 290 13.85 22.90 3.11
CA PRO A 290 14.32 21.73 3.84
C PRO A 290 15.81 21.78 4.11
N SER A 291 16.22 21.46 5.33
CA SER A 291 17.64 21.37 5.65
C SER A 291 18.19 20.04 5.10
N ALA A 292 19.26 20.11 4.31
CA ALA A 292 19.89 18.92 3.72
C ALA A 292 20.27 17.86 4.79
N LYS A 293 20.71 18.31 5.95
CA LYS A 293 21.06 17.43 7.08
C LYS A 293 19.84 16.67 7.61
N THR A 294 18.71 17.34 7.81
CA THR A 294 17.48 16.74 8.31
C THR A 294 16.92 15.73 7.29
N VAL A 295 16.85 16.14 6.02
CA VAL A 295 16.38 15.28 4.93
C VAL A 295 17.23 14.00 4.81
N LEU A 296 18.57 14.13 4.79
CA LEU A 296 19.47 12.97 4.71
C LEU A 296 19.36 12.05 5.93
N LEU A 297 19.17 12.63 7.12
CA LEU A 297 18.96 11.84 8.34
C LEU A 297 17.64 11.05 8.26
N HIS A 298 16.54 11.68 7.84
CA HIS A 298 15.24 11.02 7.66
C HIS A 298 15.31 9.91 6.60
N VAL A 299 16.01 10.17 5.48
CA VAL A 299 16.23 9.15 4.45
C VAL A 299 17.01 7.96 5.00
N TRP A 300 18.10 8.23 5.74
CA TRP A 300 18.91 7.19 6.35
C TRP A 300 18.13 6.35 7.37
N GLU A 301 17.35 6.98 8.25
CA GLU A 301 16.56 6.26 9.24
C GLU A 301 15.49 5.38 8.59
N ARG A 302 14.80 5.89 7.54
CA ARG A 302 13.81 5.11 6.79
C ARG A 302 14.47 3.97 6.01
N LEU A 303 15.58 4.23 5.34
CA LEU A 303 16.32 3.22 4.59
C LEU A 303 16.90 2.15 5.50
N LYS A 304 17.51 2.55 6.63
CA LYS A 304 18.01 1.62 7.66
C LYS A 304 16.88 0.76 8.24
N GLY A 305 15.72 1.39 8.52
CA GLY A 305 14.53 0.67 8.97
C GLY A 305 14.03 -0.36 7.95
N PHE A 306 14.05 0.00 6.67
CA PHE A 306 13.72 -0.91 5.57
C PHE A 306 14.72 -2.08 5.49
N LEU A 307 16.02 -1.80 5.41
CA LEU A 307 17.04 -2.84 5.26
C LEU A 307 17.07 -3.83 6.43
N ILE A 308 16.90 -3.37 7.67
CA ILE A 308 16.93 -4.25 8.83
C ILE A 308 15.62 -5.04 8.97
N LYS A 309 14.45 -4.39 8.87
CA LYS A 309 13.16 -5.04 9.15
C LYS A 309 12.64 -5.82 7.96
N ALA A 310 12.67 -5.23 6.77
CA ALA A 310 12.13 -5.84 5.58
C ALA A 310 13.18 -6.68 4.85
N GLY A 311 14.45 -6.24 4.80
CA GLY A 311 15.51 -6.92 4.08
C GLY A 311 15.77 -8.34 4.58
N THR A 312 15.82 -8.55 5.90
CA THR A 312 16.00 -9.90 6.47
C THR A 312 14.89 -10.88 6.08
N ILE A 313 13.64 -10.44 6.12
CA ILE A 313 12.49 -11.29 5.75
C ILE A 313 12.49 -11.54 4.25
N LEU A 314 12.82 -10.52 3.47
CA LEU A 314 12.88 -10.62 2.01
C LEU A 314 13.96 -11.61 1.55
N VAL A 315 15.17 -11.54 2.13
CA VAL A 315 16.26 -12.48 1.83
C VAL A 315 15.83 -13.92 2.11
N VAL A 316 15.25 -14.18 3.28
CA VAL A 316 14.75 -15.53 3.60
C VAL A 316 13.68 -15.98 2.62
N ALA A 317 12.76 -15.11 2.25
CA ALA A 317 11.71 -15.40 1.28
C ALA A 317 12.27 -15.69 -0.11
N CYS A 318 13.26 -14.91 -0.58
CA CYS A 318 13.92 -15.15 -1.87
C CYS A 318 14.63 -16.51 -1.89
N ILE A 319 15.34 -16.87 -0.81
CA ILE A 319 15.99 -18.18 -0.69
C ILE A 319 14.95 -19.31 -0.74
N VAL A 320 13.83 -19.17 -0.01
CA VAL A 320 12.76 -20.18 0.00
C VAL A 320 12.13 -20.31 -1.39
N ILE A 321 11.84 -19.20 -2.06
CA ILE A 321 11.25 -19.21 -3.41
C ILE A 321 12.23 -19.80 -4.41
N TRP A 322 13.51 -19.40 -4.35
CA TRP A 322 14.54 -19.99 -5.17
C TRP A 322 14.60 -21.51 -4.97
N PHE A 323 14.60 -21.98 -3.71
CA PHE A 323 14.58 -23.41 -3.41
C PHE A 323 13.37 -24.11 -4.00
N LEU A 324 12.17 -23.54 -3.82
CA LEU A 324 10.92 -24.09 -4.36
C LEU A 324 10.88 -24.12 -5.90
N SER A 325 11.55 -23.17 -6.55
CA SER A 325 11.61 -23.07 -8.01
C SER A 325 12.66 -23.99 -8.64
N THR A 326 13.76 -24.24 -7.91
CA THR A 326 14.90 -25.01 -8.42
C THR A 326 14.82 -26.49 -8.09
N PHE A 327 14.19 -26.84 -6.96
CA PHE A 327 14.07 -28.23 -6.52
C PHE A 327 12.69 -28.79 -6.83
N GLY A 328 12.66 -30.07 -7.20
CA GLY A 328 11.43 -30.78 -7.51
C GLY A 328 11.63 -32.30 -7.65
N PHE A 329 10.67 -32.93 -8.26
CA PHE A 329 10.67 -34.35 -8.49
C PHE A 329 10.77 -34.66 -9.97
N GLU A 330 11.87 -35.24 -10.39
CA GLU A 330 12.03 -35.81 -11.74
C GLU A 330 11.79 -37.33 -11.66
N GLY A 331 10.57 -37.76 -11.96
CA GLY A 331 10.13 -39.14 -11.78
C GLY A 331 10.03 -39.53 -10.31
N ARG A 332 11.00 -40.31 -9.79
CA ARG A 332 11.08 -40.73 -8.38
C ARG A 332 12.26 -40.15 -7.60
N SER A 333 13.13 -39.39 -8.26
CA SER A 333 14.27 -38.74 -7.62
C SER A 333 13.96 -37.30 -7.26
N PHE A 334 14.30 -36.91 -6.03
CA PHE A 334 14.25 -35.50 -5.61
C PHE A 334 15.61 -34.89 -5.91
N GLY A 335 15.62 -33.74 -6.62
CA GLY A 335 16.84 -33.07 -7.02
C GLY A 335 16.58 -31.71 -7.63
N MET A 336 17.64 -31.11 -8.19
CA MET A 336 17.49 -29.91 -9.02
C MET A 336 16.82 -30.33 -10.34
N VAL A 337 15.79 -29.59 -10.74
CA VAL A 337 15.03 -29.84 -11.97
C VAL A 337 15.40 -28.83 -13.03
N GLU A 338 15.58 -29.33 -14.26
CA GLU A 338 15.85 -28.45 -15.42
C GLU A 338 14.54 -27.81 -15.93
N ASP A 339 13.42 -28.57 -15.84
CA ASP A 339 12.10 -28.06 -16.22
C ASP A 339 11.34 -27.56 -14.99
N THR A 340 11.04 -26.28 -14.97
CA THR A 340 10.30 -25.60 -13.88
C THR A 340 8.91 -26.23 -13.64
N ALA A 341 8.35 -26.93 -14.63
CA ALA A 341 7.07 -27.66 -14.49
C ALA A 341 7.14 -28.81 -13.47
N ASN A 342 8.34 -29.35 -13.22
CA ASN A 342 8.58 -30.41 -12.23
C ASN A 342 9.00 -29.89 -10.86
N SER A 343 9.06 -28.56 -10.68
CA SER A 343 9.48 -27.91 -9.44
C SER A 343 8.43 -28.02 -8.34
N LEU A 344 8.88 -27.82 -7.10
CA LEU A 344 7.96 -27.77 -5.94
C LEU A 344 6.96 -26.62 -6.05
N ILE A 345 7.36 -25.47 -6.61
CA ILE A 345 6.45 -24.34 -6.79
C ILE A 345 5.34 -24.65 -7.80
N ALA A 346 5.64 -25.44 -8.85
CA ALA A 346 4.64 -25.90 -9.80
C ALA A 346 3.66 -26.88 -9.14
N ALA A 347 4.15 -27.81 -8.32
CA ALA A 347 3.29 -28.75 -7.59
C ALA A 347 2.37 -28.03 -6.58
N ILE A 348 2.87 -27.03 -5.87
CA ILE A 348 2.07 -26.15 -4.99
C ILE A 348 1.05 -25.36 -5.83
N GLY A 349 1.50 -24.82 -6.96
CA GLY A 349 0.65 -24.10 -7.91
C GLY A 349 -0.52 -24.95 -8.40
N ASP A 350 -0.26 -26.17 -8.84
CA ASP A 350 -1.30 -27.12 -9.30
C ASP A 350 -2.30 -27.48 -8.20
N PHE A 351 -1.82 -27.66 -6.97
CA PHE A 351 -2.69 -27.95 -5.82
C PHE A 351 -3.64 -26.78 -5.51
N ILE A 352 -3.16 -25.54 -5.67
CA ILE A 352 -3.93 -24.33 -5.36
C ILE A 352 -4.75 -23.87 -6.58
N ALA A 353 -4.33 -24.16 -7.81
CA ALA A 353 -4.96 -23.72 -9.07
C ALA A 353 -6.49 -23.88 -9.13
N PRO A 354 -7.09 -24.97 -8.64
CA PRO A 354 -8.55 -25.14 -8.65
C PRO A 354 -9.31 -24.05 -7.90
N ILE A 355 -8.71 -23.43 -6.89
CA ILE A 355 -9.30 -22.33 -6.14
C ILE A 355 -9.44 -21.08 -7.03
N PHE A 356 -8.51 -20.87 -7.96
CA PHE A 356 -8.48 -19.72 -8.87
C PHE A 356 -9.18 -19.98 -10.23
N ALA A 357 -9.60 -21.23 -10.48
CA ALA A 357 -10.35 -21.55 -11.69
C ALA A 357 -11.62 -20.69 -11.88
N PRO A 358 -12.42 -20.36 -10.84
CA PRO A 358 -13.57 -19.47 -10.97
C PRO A 358 -13.21 -18.04 -11.40
N LEU A 359 -11.96 -17.61 -11.21
CA LEU A 359 -11.43 -16.30 -11.58
C LEU A 359 -10.87 -16.27 -13.02
N GLY A 360 -10.83 -17.42 -13.71
CA GLY A 360 -10.38 -17.55 -15.09
C GLY A 360 -8.88 -17.80 -15.28
N PHE A 361 -8.09 -17.91 -14.23
CA PHE A 361 -6.66 -18.21 -14.27
C PHE A 361 -6.25 -19.41 -13.39
N GLY A 362 -7.04 -20.49 -13.43
CA GLY A 362 -6.81 -21.72 -12.70
C GLY A 362 -5.71 -22.59 -13.30
N ASN A 363 -4.56 -22.05 -13.62
CA ASN A 363 -3.36 -22.76 -14.06
C ASN A 363 -2.21 -22.54 -13.09
N TRP A 364 -1.31 -23.52 -12.98
CA TRP A 364 -0.22 -23.47 -12.02
C TRP A 364 0.76 -22.30 -12.26
N GLN A 365 0.97 -21.91 -13.53
CA GLN A 365 1.88 -20.83 -13.90
C GLN A 365 1.42 -19.49 -13.29
N SER A 366 0.15 -19.14 -13.47
CA SER A 366 -0.43 -17.93 -12.91
C SER A 366 -0.41 -17.94 -11.38
N VAL A 367 -0.70 -19.09 -10.76
CA VAL A 367 -0.68 -19.23 -9.30
C VAL A 367 0.75 -19.16 -8.77
N ALA A 368 1.71 -19.85 -9.40
CA ALA A 368 3.12 -19.78 -9.03
C ALA A 368 3.65 -18.34 -9.12
N SER A 369 3.32 -17.60 -10.20
CA SER A 369 3.69 -16.20 -10.36
C SER A 369 3.07 -15.31 -9.29
N SER A 370 1.81 -15.54 -8.89
CA SER A 370 1.21 -14.81 -7.77
C SER A 370 1.88 -15.12 -6.43
N LEU A 371 2.32 -16.37 -6.22
CA LEU A 371 3.05 -16.75 -5.01
C LEU A 371 4.43 -16.09 -4.93
N THR A 372 5.18 -16.03 -6.03
CA THR A 372 6.45 -15.29 -6.08
C THR A 372 6.24 -13.80 -5.84
N GLY A 373 5.10 -13.24 -6.30
CA GLY A 373 4.68 -11.87 -6.06
C GLY A 373 4.49 -11.49 -4.58
N PHE A 374 4.40 -12.45 -3.67
CA PHE A 374 4.42 -12.14 -2.23
C PHE A 374 5.81 -11.72 -1.75
N SER A 375 6.90 -12.19 -2.35
CA SER A 375 8.23 -11.68 -2.00
C SER A 375 8.39 -10.23 -2.46
N ALA A 376 8.20 -10.00 -3.75
CA ALA A 376 8.25 -8.69 -4.39
C ALA A 376 7.30 -8.72 -5.58
N LYS A 377 6.49 -7.66 -5.78
CA LYS A 377 5.46 -7.68 -6.83
C LYS A 377 6.04 -7.69 -8.26
N GLU A 378 7.22 -7.14 -8.47
CA GLU A 378 7.96 -7.24 -9.74
C GLU A 378 8.37 -8.67 -10.07
N ALA A 379 8.60 -9.53 -9.07
CA ALA A 379 8.95 -10.93 -9.28
C ALA A 379 7.86 -11.71 -10.03
N ILE A 380 6.63 -11.21 -10.10
CA ILE A 380 5.58 -11.78 -10.95
C ILE A 380 6.04 -11.78 -12.40
N VAL A 381 6.57 -10.64 -12.89
CA VAL A 381 6.99 -10.48 -14.30
C VAL A 381 8.15 -11.39 -14.62
N SER A 382 9.21 -11.39 -13.80
CA SER A 382 10.37 -12.26 -14.02
C SER A 382 9.97 -13.73 -13.99
N THR A 383 9.11 -14.17 -13.03
CA THR A 383 8.62 -15.54 -12.97
C THR A 383 7.82 -15.90 -14.21
N MET A 384 6.92 -15.02 -14.64
CA MET A 384 6.12 -15.22 -15.84
C MET A 384 7.03 -15.31 -17.08
N GLY A 385 8.05 -14.46 -17.19
CA GLY A 385 9.02 -14.51 -18.28
C GLY A 385 9.80 -15.82 -18.34
N VAL A 386 10.30 -16.29 -17.21
CA VAL A 386 10.99 -17.60 -17.11
C VAL A 386 10.06 -18.76 -17.50
N LEU A 387 8.82 -18.77 -16.98
CA LEU A 387 7.84 -19.82 -17.27
C LEU A 387 7.33 -19.79 -18.70
N ALA A 388 7.33 -18.62 -19.35
CA ALA A 388 6.96 -18.51 -20.76
C ALA A 388 8.04 -19.05 -21.70
N ASN A 389 9.22 -19.40 -21.18
CA ASN A 389 10.39 -19.87 -21.94
C ASN A 389 10.73 -18.96 -23.13
N VAL A 390 10.74 -17.65 -22.87
CA VAL A 390 11.04 -16.66 -23.91
C VAL A 390 12.56 -16.59 -24.11
N ALA A 391 13.00 -16.76 -25.35
CA ALA A 391 14.39 -16.59 -25.72
C ALA A 391 14.73 -15.08 -25.69
N GLY A 392 15.47 -14.65 -24.68
CA GLY A 392 15.87 -13.27 -24.50
C GLY A 392 15.75 -12.82 -23.03
N ASP A 393 15.67 -11.50 -22.82
CA ASP A 393 15.49 -10.93 -21.49
C ASP A 393 14.11 -11.30 -20.94
N PRO A 394 14.04 -12.01 -19.80
CA PRO A 394 12.75 -12.40 -19.17
C PRO A 394 11.95 -11.19 -18.66
N GLU A 395 12.50 -9.99 -18.68
CA GLU A 395 11.81 -8.75 -18.30
C GLU A 395 11.27 -7.97 -19.52
N ASP A 396 11.54 -8.43 -20.77
CA ASP A 396 10.98 -7.80 -21.96
C ASP A 396 9.47 -8.07 -22.09
N ALA A 397 8.68 -7.11 -21.64
CA ALA A 397 7.23 -7.21 -21.54
C ALA A 397 6.53 -7.57 -22.87
N VAL A 398 7.08 -7.25 -24.01
CA VAL A 398 6.47 -7.53 -25.33
C VAL A 398 6.59 -9.00 -25.69
N ASN A 399 7.77 -9.57 -25.52
CA ASN A 399 8.05 -10.97 -25.83
C ASN A 399 7.36 -11.91 -24.83
N VAL A 400 7.39 -11.55 -23.55
CA VAL A 400 6.73 -12.29 -22.47
C VAL A 400 5.21 -12.28 -22.65
N ALA A 401 4.60 -11.16 -22.99
CA ALA A 401 3.16 -11.07 -23.23
C ALA A 401 2.67 -12.00 -24.34
N ALA A 402 3.48 -12.22 -25.38
CA ALA A 402 3.13 -13.15 -26.46
C ALA A 402 3.16 -14.62 -26.00
N GLY A 403 4.11 -14.98 -25.14
CA GLY A 403 4.19 -16.34 -24.53
C GLY A 403 3.04 -16.60 -23.56
N GLU A 404 2.69 -15.64 -22.74
CA GLU A 404 1.67 -15.71 -21.69
C GLU A 404 0.23 -15.70 -22.20
N ALA A 405 0.03 -15.21 -23.43
CA ALA A 405 -1.28 -15.23 -24.06
C ALA A 405 -1.93 -16.62 -24.08
N LYS A 406 -1.14 -17.69 -23.91
CA LYS A 406 -1.63 -19.07 -23.81
C LYS A 406 -2.24 -19.40 -22.44
N TRP A 407 -1.79 -18.74 -21.37
CA TRP A 407 -2.24 -19.03 -19.99
C TRP A 407 -3.55 -18.36 -19.64
N PHE A 408 -3.86 -17.26 -20.32
CA PHE A 408 -5.13 -16.55 -20.13
C PHE A 408 -6.06 -16.85 -21.31
N PRO A 409 -7.12 -17.67 -21.11
CA PRO A 409 -8.02 -18.03 -22.21
C PRO A 409 -8.73 -16.81 -22.82
N THR A 410 -8.98 -15.77 -22.00
CA THR A 410 -9.69 -14.54 -22.40
C THR A 410 -9.00 -13.31 -21.84
N GLY A 411 -9.21 -12.14 -22.46
CA GLY A 411 -8.74 -10.87 -21.92
C GLY A 411 -9.32 -10.55 -20.53
N MET A 412 -10.53 -11.07 -20.24
CA MET A 412 -11.15 -10.95 -18.91
C MET A 412 -10.43 -11.77 -17.86
N ALA A 413 -9.83 -12.91 -18.22
CA ALA A 413 -9.00 -13.70 -17.32
C ALA A 413 -7.70 -12.95 -16.94
N ALA A 414 -7.05 -12.32 -17.93
CA ALA A 414 -5.87 -11.48 -17.68
C ALA A 414 -6.23 -10.27 -16.80
N LEU A 415 -7.36 -9.61 -17.05
CA LEU A 415 -7.85 -8.50 -16.23
C LEU A 415 -8.16 -8.94 -14.79
N SER A 416 -8.78 -10.10 -14.62
CA SER A 416 -9.08 -10.68 -13.31
C SER A 416 -7.80 -10.99 -12.52
N PHE A 417 -6.80 -11.57 -13.17
CA PHE A 417 -5.49 -11.83 -12.58
C PHE A 417 -4.78 -10.52 -12.18
N LEU A 418 -4.84 -9.51 -13.05
CA LEU A 418 -4.29 -8.19 -12.76
C LEU A 418 -4.95 -7.55 -11.54
N ILE A 419 -6.28 -7.58 -11.46
CA ILE A 419 -7.03 -7.02 -10.34
C ILE A 419 -6.78 -7.81 -9.05
N PHE A 420 -6.66 -9.13 -9.14
CA PHE A 420 -6.30 -9.94 -7.98
C PHE A 420 -4.95 -9.51 -7.40
N ASN A 421 -3.90 -9.48 -8.21
CA ASN A 421 -2.55 -9.09 -7.79
C ASN A 421 -2.42 -7.59 -7.44
N LEU A 422 -3.39 -6.77 -7.88
CA LEU A 422 -3.50 -5.38 -7.45
C LEU A 422 -4.00 -5.25 -6.01
N LEU A 423 -5.01 -6.05 -5.64
CA LEU A 423 -5.77 -5.90 -4.39
C LEU A 423 -5.41 -6.94 -3.32
N ASP A 424 -4.66 -7.99 -3.66
CA ASP A 424 -4.20 -9.01 -2.72
C ASP A 424 -3.25 -8.44 -1.67
N SER A 425 -2.79 -9.27 -0.76
CA SER A 425 -1.80 -8.88 0.23
C SER A 425 -0.54 -8.31 -0.43
N PRO A 426 0.04 -7.24 0.13
CA PRO A 426 1.24 -6.62 -0.43
C PRO A 426 2.47 -7.54 -0.30
N CYS A 427 3.63 -7.07 -0.75
CA CYS A 427 4.89 -7.78 -0.61
C CYS A 427 5.24 -8.05 0.87
N LEU A 428 6.05 -9.08 1.12
CA LEU A 428 6.43 -9.49 2.48
C LEU A 428 7.06 -8.36 3.31
N ALA A 429 7.78 -7.45 2.67
CA ALA A 429 8.32 -6.27 3.33
C ALA A 429 7.22 -5.35 3.88
N ALA A 430 6.16 -5.12 3.12
CA ALA A 430 5.01 -4.35 3.58
C ALA A 430 4.17 -5.12 4.61
N ILE A 431 4.02 -6.45 4.46
CA ILE A 431 3.37 -7.32 5.45
C ILE A 431 4.11 -7.26 6.79
N SER A 432 5.44 -7.34 6.79
CA SER A 432 6.28 -7.20 7.98
C SER A 432 6.09 -5.83 8.67
N THR A 433 6.04 -4.76 7.87
CA THR A 433 5.77 -3.42 8.38
C THR A 433 4.35 -3.33 8.96
N MET A 434 3.37 -3.94 8.30
CA MET A 434 1.98 -4.03 8.78
C MET A 434 1.89 -4.75 10.13
N ALA A 435 2.63 -5.85 10.31
CA ALA A 435 2.71 -6.57 11.58
C ALA A 435 3.29 -5.68 12.70
N SER A 436 4.33 -4.91 12.39
CA SER A 436 4.95 -3.98 13.34
C SER A 436 4.03 -2.81 13.72
N GLU A 437 3.28 -2.26 12.75
CA GLU A 437 2.44 -1.07 12.98
C GLU A 437 1.09 -1.40 13.61
N LEU A 438 0.50 -2.55 13.32
CA LEU A 438 -0.76 -2.98 13.93
C LEU A 438 -0.55 -3.43 15.39
N ASN A 439 0.64 -3.95 15.72
CA ASN A 439 1.06 -4.41 17.05
C ASN A 439 0.02 -5.33 17.76
N ASP A 440 -0.83 -6.00 16.99
CA ASP A 440 -1.86 -6.94 17.47
C ASP A 440 -2.00 -8.07 16.46
N ARG A 441 -1.77 -9.31 16.89
CA ARG A 441 -1.85 -10.51 16.05
C ARG A 441 -3.22 -10.71 15.43
N LYS A 442 -4.31 -10.36 16.14
CA LYS A 442 -5.68 -10.50 15.63
C LYS A 442 -5.94 -9.57 14.45
N TRP A 443 -5.55 -8.30 14.59
CA TRP A 443 -5.71 -7.31 13.53
C TRP A 443 -4.78 -7.56 12.35
N PHE A 444 -3.60 -8.07 12.60
CA PHE A 444 -2.68 -8.49 11.54
C PHE A 444 -3.27 -9.60 10.67
N TRP A 445 -3.70 -10.72 11.27
CA TRP A 445 -4.29 -11.82 10.51
C TRP A 445 -5.61 -11.41 9.85
N PHE A 446 -6.43 -10.59 10.53
CA PHE A 446 -7.63 -10.04 9.93
C PHE A 446 -7.30 -9.21 8.68
N ALA A 447 -6.27 -8.36 8.70
CA ALA A 447 -5.84 -7.56 7.56
C ALA A 447 -5.46 -8.43 6.36
N ILE A 448 -4.62 -9.46 6.58
CA ILE A 448 -4.18 -10.39 5.53
C ILE A 448 -5.37 -11.14 4.92
N VAL A 449 -6.21 -11.73 5.76
CA VAL A 449 -7.39 -12.47 5.27
C VAL A 449 -8.35 -11.53 4.53
N PHE A 450 -8.62 -10.35 5.08
CA PHE A 450 -9.49 -9.37 4.45
C PHE A 450 -8.99 -8.96 3.07
N GLN A 451 -7.71 -8.63 2.91
CA GLN A 451 -7.12 -8.22 1.64
C GLN A 451 -7.27 -9.32 0.58
N ASN A 452 -6.92 -10.56 0.92
CA ASN A 452 -7.02 -11.68 -0.03
C ASN A 452 -8.47 -12.03 -0.39
N VAL A 453 -9.38 -12.07 0.59
CA VAL A 453 -10.82 -12.33 0.34
C VAL A 453 -11.43 -11.20 -0.48
N TYR A 454 -11.09 -9.95 -0.19
CA TYR A 454 -11.58 -8.79 -0.94
C TYR A 454 -11.09 -8.81 -2.38
N ALA A 455 -9.80 -9.09 -2.61
CA ALA A 455 -9.21 -9.26 -3.94
C ALA A 455 -9.90 -10.39 -4.71
N TYR A 456 -10.10 -11.54 -4.05
CA TYR A 456 -10.79 -12.69 -4.65
C TYR A 456 -12.22 -12.35 -5.07
N CYS A 457 -12.99 -11.71 -4.19
CA CYS A 457 -14.38 -11.32 -4.49
C CYS A 457 -14.48 -10.35 -5.67
N ILE A 458 -13.61 -9.32 -5.72
CA ILE A 458 -13.62 -8.36 -6.84
C ILE A 458 -13.19 -9.03 -8.14
N SER A 459 -12.13 -9.83 -8.12
CA SER A 459 -11.65 -10.56 -9.31
C SER A 459 -12.69 -11.55 -9.82
N LEU A 460 -13.38 -12.25 -8.93
CA LEU A 460 -14.49 -13.14 -9.29
C LEU A 460 -15.61 -12.37 -10.01
N MET A 461 -16.04 -11.23 -9.47
CA MET A 461 -17.06 -10.39 -10.09
C MET A 461 -16.61 -9.90 -11.47
N VAL A 462 -15.39 -9.40 -11.59
CA VAL A 462 -14.84 -8.90 -12.85
C VAL A 462 -14.79 -9.99 -13.91
N TYR A 463 -14.27 -11.17 -13.57
CA TYR A 463 -14.19 -12.27 -14.52
C TYR A 463 -15.57 -12.78 -14.93
N GLN A 464 -16.41 -13.15 -13.96
CA GLN A 464 -17.69 -13.81 -14.24
C GLN A 464 -18.70 -12.86 -14.91
N ILE A 465 -18.82 -11.64 -14.41
CA ILE A 465 -19.76 -10.65 -15.01
C ILE A 465 -19.20 -10.14 -16.33
N GLY A 466 -17.89 -9.88 -16.42
CA GLY A 466 -17.27 -9.46 -17.66
C GLY A 466 -17.34 -10.53 -18.76
N SER A 467 -17.16 -11.81 -18.41
CA SER A 467 -17.31 -12.92 -19.35
C SER A 467 -18.75 -13.12 -19.78
N LEU A 468 -19.72 -12.90 -18.88
CA LEU A 468 -21.14 -12.92 -19.26
C LEU A 468 -21.48 -11.82 -20.28
N VAL A 469 -20.99 -10.60 -20.05
CA VAL A 469 -21.28 -9.44 -20.92
C VAL A 469 -20.59 -9.56 -22.29
N LEU A 470 -19.32 -9.99 -22.32
CA LEU A 470 -18.52 -10.01 -23.54
C LEU A 470 -18.67 -11.32 -24.34
N TYR A 471 -18.83 -12.44 -23.67
CA TYR A 471 -18.82 -13.77 -24.29
C TYR A 471 -20.12 -14.55 -24.09
N GLY A 472 -21.09 -14.03 -23.34
CA GLY A 472 -22.37 -14.68 -23.07
C GLY A 472 -22.28 -15.96 -22.23
N THR A 473 -21.16 -16.20 -21.55
CA THR A 473 -20.94 -17.41 -20.74
C THR A 473 -21.66 -17.28 -19.40
N PHE A 474 -22.59 -18.20 -19.12
CA PHE A 474 -23.31 -18.26 -17.85
C PHE A 474 -23.02 -19.60 -17.15
N GLY A 475 -22.67 -19.56 -15.88
CA GLY A 475 -22.35 -20.74 -15.10
C GLY A 475 -22.68 -20.59 -13.61
N PHE A 476 -22.44 -21.64 -12.83
CA PHE A 476 -22.65 -21.62 -11.38
C PHE A 476 -21.91 -20.45 -10.69
N TRP A 477 -20.65 -20.22 -11.06
CA TRP A 477 -19.84 -19.15 -10.48
C TRP A 477 -20.32 -17.74 -10.85
N THR A 478 -21.04 -17.60 -11.96
CA THR A 478 -21.69 -16.35 -12.33
C THR A 478 -22.79 -15.99 -11.33
N VAL A 479 -23.57 -16.97 -10.88
CA VAL A 479 -24.58 -16.74 -9.82
C VAL A 479 -23.90 -16.35 -8.51
N VAL A 480 -22.81 -17.02 -8.14
CA VAL A 480 -22.03 -16.66 -6.94
C VAL A 480 -21.49 -15.23 -7.04
N ALA A 481 -20.99 -14.82 -8.21
CA ALA A 481 -20.52 -13.44 -8.44
C ALA A 481 -21.64 -12.39 -8.25
N PHE A 482 -22.87 -12.68 -8.71
CA PHE A 482 -24.02 -11.80 -8.47
C PHE A 482 -24.44 -11.76 -6.99
N ILE A 483 -24.34 -12.86 -6.26
CA ILE A 483 -24.59 -12.88 -4.81
C ILE A 483 -23.55 -12.03 -4.09
N VAL A 484 -22.27 -12.16 -4.44
CA VAL A 484 -21.18 -11.34 -3.87
C VAL A 484 -21.40 -9.87 -4.19
N LEU A 485 -21.77 -9.52 -5.43
CA LEU A 485 -22.09 -8.15 -5.84
C LEU A 485 -23.26 -7.61 -5.02
N ALA A 486 -24.35 -8.36 -4.90
CA ALA A 486 -25.52 -7.97 -4.11
C ALA A 486 -25.16 -7.75 -2.63
N PHE A 487 -24.33 -8.62 -2.06
CA PHE A 487 -23.82 -8.48 -0.69
C PHE A 487 -22.97 -7.21 -0.53
N MET A 488 -22.06 -6.96 -1.47
CA MET A 488 -21.22 -5.75 -1.43
C MET A 488 -22.06 -4.47 -1.58
N LEU A 489 -23.03 -4.46 -2.48
CA LEU A 489 -23.96 -3.34 -2.65
C LEU A 489 -24.83 -3.16 -1.41
N PHE A 490 -25.33 -4.24 -0.80
CA PHE A 490 -26.06 -4.17 0.45
C PHE A 490 -25.20 -3.54 1.56
N MET A 491 -23.94 -3.98 1.73
CA MET A 491 -23.01 -3.40 2.70
C MET A 491 -22.70 -1.93 2.39
N LEU A 492 -22.63 -1.56 1.10
CA LEU A 492 -22.33 -0.19 0.67
C LEU A 492 -23.53 0.77 0.95
N PHE A 493 -24.76 0.33 0.72
CA PHE A 493 -25.96 1.18 0.86
C PHE A 493 -26.65 1.04 2.22
N ARG A 494 -26.34 0.02 3.02
CA ARG A 494 -26.86 -0.14 4.37
C ARG A 494 -26.58 1.13 5.20
N PRO A 495 -27.59 1.72 5.88
CA PRO A 495 -27.34 2.82 6.82
C PRO A 495 -26.36 2.36 7.93
N ASP A 496 -25.52 3.26 8.37
CA ASP A 496 -24.54 2.97 9.41
C ASP A 496 -25.25 2.75 10.74
N PRO A 497 -25.24 1.51 11.28
CA PRO A 497 -25.93 1.20 12.53
C PRO A 497 -25.21 1.73 13.78
N TYR A 498 -23.98 2.25 13.63
CA TYR A 498 -23.12 2.68 14.72
C TYR A 498 -22.71 4.17 14.63
N LYS A 499 -23.42 4.97 13.82
CA LYS A 499 -23.10 6.37 13.54
C LYS A 499 -22.97 7.26 14.80
N ASP A 500 -23.68 6.91 15.86
CA ASP A 500 -23.75 7.68 17.11
C ASP A 500 -22.88 7.11 18.24
N GLN A 501 -22.11 6.06 18.02
CA GLN A 501 -21.17 5.56 19.02
C GLN A 501 -19.96 6.49 19.16
N LYS A 502 -19.84 7.14 20.34
CA LYS A 502 -18.61 7.85 20.72
C LYS A 502 -17.52 6.80 21.00
N VAL A 503 -16.52 6.72 20.15
CA VAL A 503 -15.33 5.89 20.40
C VAL A 503 -14.34 6.73 21.20
N TYR A 504 -14.29 6.50 22.51
CA TYR A 504 -13.23 7.06 23.35
C TYR A 504 -11.90 6.35 23.02
N SER A 505 -10.85 7.10 22.74
CA SER A 505 -9.52 6.52 22.58
C SER A 505 -9.05 6.01 23.92
N THR A 506 -8.73 4.73 24.02
CA THR A 506 -8.25 4.07 25.25
C THR A 506 -6.81 4.44 25.63
N ARG A 507 -6.17 5.38 24.91
CA ARG A 507 -4.77 5.77 25.14
C ARG A 507 -4.55 6.76 26.29
N SER A 508 -5.58 7.25 26.95
CA SER A 508 -5.46 8.25 28.03
C SER A 508 -5.41 7.67 29.45
N VAL A 509 -5.28 6.35 29.64
CA VAL A 509 -5.35 5.72 30.98
C VAL A 509 -4.03 5.06 31.43
N GLU A 510 -3.01 5.01 30.57
CA GLU A 510 -1.68 4.47 30.95
C GLU A 510 -0.57 5.46 30.58
N ALA A 511 -0.49 6.58 31.29
CA ALA A 511 0.67 7.45 31.38
C ALA A 511 0.85 7.94 32.82
#